data_78ff69d0987da1570d1ed5a5368fa8ba
#
_entry.id   78ff69d0987da1570d1ed5a5368fa8ba
#
_cell.length_a   1.000
_cell.length_b   1.000
_cell.length_c   1.000
_cell.angle_alpha   90.00
_cell.angle_beta   90.00
_cell.angle_gamma   90.00
#
_symmetry.space_group_name_H-M   'P 1'
#
loop_
_entity.id
_entity.type
_entity.pdbx_description
1 polymer ?
#
loop_
_entity_poly.entity_id
_entity_poly.type
_entity_poly.pdbx_seq_one_letter_code
_entity_poly.pdbx_strand_id
1 'polypeptide(L)'
;NPITKYKRANYFCLGEPELHLAYQDKYADIHKLIKLLAEHAASFGGAVSVTRGPKGSIVYDDKNQIFHSTPALSKKVVDTVGAGDAFLSITSACLAKEFPKDLVGFIGNAVGSLAIAILGNKSSVEAEQLFKFITALLK
;
A
#
# COMPACT_ATOMS: atom_id res chain seq x y z
N ASN A 1 16.08 11.42 7.59
CA ASN A 1 14.99 10.54 7.26
C ASN A 1 13.95 11.24 6.39
N PRO A 2 13.66 10.77 5.17
CA PRO A 2 12.80 11.51 4.25
C PRO A 2 11.36 11.67 4.77
N ILE A 3 10.77 10.65 5.40
CA ILE A 3 9.34 10.70 5.75
C ILE A 3 9.04 11.70 6.88
N THR A 4 9.93 11.84 7.84
CA THR A 4 9.77 12.79 8.95
C THR A 4 10.00 14.26 8.52
N LYS A 5 10.50 14.48 7.30
CA LYS A 5 10.66 15.83 6.72
C LYS A 5 9.34 16.39 6.17
N TYR A 6 8.38 15.51 5.83
CA TYR A 6 7.10 15.95 5.32
C TYR A 6 6.21 16.38 6.48
N LYS A 7 5.93 17.68 6.54
CA LYS A 7 5.10 18.27 7.59
C LYS A 7 3.60 18.04 7.36
N ARG A 8 3.21 17.71 6.11
CA ARG A 8 1.82 17.50 5.71
C ARG A 8 1.75 16.47 4.59
N ALA A 9 0.89 15.46 4.74
CA ALA A 9 0.47 14.57 3.67
C ALA A 9 -0.91 13.99 4.01
N ASN A 10 -1.78 13.91 3.03
CA ASN A 10 -3.09 13.27 3.17
C ASN A 10 -2.97 11.73 3.15
N TYR A 11 -1.85 11.23 2.64
CA TYR A 11 -1.60 9.81 2.53
C TYR A 11 -0.10 9.51 2.58
N PHE A 12 0.28 8.55 3.40
CA PHE A 12 1.61 7.96 3.44
C PHE A 12 1.54 6.53 2.92
N CYS A 13 2.32 6.25 1.88
CA CYS A 13 2.51 4.90 1.36
C CYS A 13 3.99 4.63 1.22
N LEU A 14 4.47 3.55 1.85
CA LEU A 14 5.89 3.18 1.84
C LEU A 14 6.07 1.68 2.01
N GLY A 15 7.24 1.19 1.66
CA GLY A 15 7.63 -0.20 1.89
C GLY A 15 7.98 -0.48 3.36
N GLU A 16 7.82 -1.74 3.80
CA GLU A 16 8.23 -2.18 5.15
C GLU A 16 9.70 -1.83 5.45
N PRO A 17 10.69 -2.03 4.53
CA PRO A 17 12.08 -1.62 4.77
C PRO A 17 12.25 -0.11 4.95
N GLU A 18 11.51 0.68 4.18
CA GLU A 18 11.55 2.14 4.26
C GLU A 18 10.97 2.64 5.58
N LEU A 19 9.92 2.00 6.08
CA LEU A 19 9.33 2.31 7.38
C LEU A 19 10.33 2.03 8.52
N HIS A 20 10.99 0.87 8.50
CA HIS A 20 12.04 0.55 9.47
C HIS A 20 13.21 1.53 9.42
N LEU A 21 13.64 1.91 8.21
CA LEU A 21 14.68 2.91 8.01
C LEU A 21 14.24 4.29 8.54
N ALA A 22 12.98 4.63 8.33
CA ALA A 22 12.39 5.89 8.78
C ALA A 22 12.54 6.11 10.28
N TYR A 23 12.33 5.08 11.05
CA TYR A 23 12.42 5.11 12.51
C TYR A 23 13.76 4.59 13.06
N GLN A 24 14.72 4.26 12.19
CA GLN A 24 16.05 3.74 12.54
C GLN A 24 15.97 2.50 13.45
N ASP A 25 14.93 1.70 13.32
CA ASP A 25 14.72 0.48 14.09
C ASP A 25 14.35 -0.70 13.16
N LYS A 26 15.37 -1.52 12.90
CA LYS A 26 15.25 -2.68 12.01
C LYS A 26 14.39 -3.81 12.60
N TYR A 27 14.26 -3.85 13.91
CA TYR A 27 13.65 -4.97 14.64
C TYR A 27 12.31 -4.59 15.30
N ALA A 28 11.89 -3.34 15.18
CA ALA A 28 10.63 -2.90 15.75
C ALA A 28 9.43 -3.66 15.15
N ASP A 29 8.40 -3.84 15.95
CA ASP A 29 7.12 -4.35 15.46
C ASP A 29 6.51 -3.38 14.45
N ILE A 30 6.13 -3.92 13.28
CA ILE A 30 5.61 -3.11 12.17
C ILE A 30 4.33 -2.36 12.54
N HIS A 31 3.45 -2.95 13.35
CA HIS A 31 2.21 -2.31 13.76
C HIS A 31 2.47 -1.10 14.67
N LYS A 32 3.50 -1.21 15.52
CA LYS A 32 3.97 -0.08 16.34
C LYS A 32 4.48 1.07 15.46
N LEU A 33 5.30 0.76 14.45
CA LEU A 33 5.83 1.78 13.53
C LEU A 33 4.72 2.43 12.68
N ILE A 34 3.73 1.65 12.25
CA ILE A 34 2.57 2.16 11.52
C ILE A 34 1.76 3.12 12.40
N LYS A 35 1.54 2.79 13.68
CA LYS A 35 0.86 3.69 14.61
C LYS A 35 1.60 5.01 14.81
N LEU A 36 2.91 4.97 15.00
CA LEU A 36 3.73 6.18 15.12
C LEU A 36 3.64 7.05 13.86
N LEU A 37 3.63 6.43 12.68
CA LEU A 37 3.45 7.15 11.43
C LEU A 37 2.02 7.70 11.29
N ALA A 38 1.02 6.96 11.74
CA ALA A 38 -0.38 7.38 11.72
C ALA A 38 -0.64 8.55 12.68
N GLU A 39 -0.05 8.56 13.86
CA GLU A 39 -0.09 9.70 14.79
C GLU A 39 0.49 10.96 14.15
N HIS A 40 1.60 10.82 13.40
CA HIS A 40 2.16 11.91 12.62
C HIS A 40 1.21 12.36 11.49
N ALA A 41 0.58 11.41 10.80
CA ALA A 41 -0.37 11.66 9.72
C ALA A 41 -1.71 12.23 10.23
N ALA A 42 -2.19 11.77 11.37
CA ALA A 42 -3.49 12.15 11.95
C ALA A 42 -3.61 13.66 12.22
N SER A 43 -2.49 14.33 12.55
CA SER A 43 -2.46 15.79 12.70
C SER A 43 -2.88 16.55 11.43
N PHE A 44 -2.99 15.83 10.29
CA PHE A 44 -3.36 16.36 8.97
C PHE A 44 -4.52 15.59 8.31
N GLY A 45 -5.13 14.63 9.02
CA GLY A 45 -6.17 13.75 8.46
C GLY A 45 -5.62 12.72 7.45
N GLY A 46 -4.33 12.39 7.56
CA GLY A 46 -3.66 11.47 6.63
C GLY A 46 -3.96 10.00 6.88
N ALA A 47 -3.96 9.20 5.81
CA ALA A 47 -4.02 7.75 5.87
C ALA A 47 -2.62 7.12 5.74
N VAL A 48 -2.46 5.88 6.20
CA VAL A 48 -1.19 5.15 6.15
C VAL A 48 -1.39 3.78 5.52
N SER A 49 -0.54 3.44 4.55
CA SER A 49 -0.41 2.09 4.01
C SER A 49 1.06 1.67 3.95
N VAL A 50 1.31 0.40 4.17
CA VAL A 50 2.65 -0.19 4.08
C VAL A 50 2.61 -1.41 3.17
N THR A 51 3.43 -1.37 2.10
CA THR A 51 3.63 -2.52 1.22
C THR A 51 4.73 -3.42 1.78
N ARG A 52 4.54 -4.73 1.68
CA ARG A 52 5.38 -5.75 2.31
C ARG A 52 5.86 -6.82 1.33
N GLY A 53 5.91 -6.49 0.05
CA GLY A 53 6.29 -7.42 -1.01
C GLY A 53 5.46 -8.71 -0.98
N PRO A 54 6.09 -9.89 -0.86
CA PRO A 54 5.37 -11.18 -0.83
C PRO A 54 4.39 -11.35 0.34
N LYS A 55 4.51 -10.53 1.38
CA LYS A 55 3.60 -10.54 2.53
C LYS A 55 2.33 -9.69 2.31
N GLY A 56 2.22 -9.01 1.15
CA GLY A 56 1.06 -8.17 0.82
C GLY A 56 1.17 -6.74 1.32
N SER A 57 0.12 -6.22 1.94
CA SER A 57 0.09 -4.85 2.45
C SER A 57 -0.71 -4.73 3.75
N ILE A 58 -0.49 -3.63 4.46
CA ILE A 58 -1.28 -3.21 5.62
C ILE A 58 -1.80 -1.80 5.33
N VAL A 59 -3.12 -1.61 5.45
CA VAL A 59 -3.76 -0.29 5.47
C VAL A 59 -4.27 -0.03 6.88
N TYR A 60 -3.86 1.06 7.48
CA TYR A 60 -4.28 1.41 8.83
C TYR A 60 -5.48 2.35 8.80
N ASP A 61 -6.50 1.98 9.52
CA ASP A 61 -7.69 2.80 9.78
C ASP A 61 -7.53 3.48 11.14
N ASP A 62 -7.07 4.71 11.13
CA ASP A 62 -6.84 5.50 12.33
C ASP A 62 -8.14 5.77 13.10
N LYS A 63 -9.24 5.99 12.39
CA LYS A 63 -10.55 6.28 12.99
C LYS A 63 -11.07 5.12 13.85
N ASN A 64 -10.89 3.87 13.36
CA ASN A 64 -11.34 2.67 14.04
C ASN A 64 -10.21 1.93 14.77
N GLN A 65 -8.95 2.40 14.66
CA GLN A 65 -7.74 1.78 15.22
C GLN A 65 -7.53 0.33 14.74
N ILE A 66 -7.86 0.06 13.46
CA ILE A 66 -7.81 -1.28 12.86
C ILE A 66 -6.71 -1.36 11.80
N PHE A 67 -5.95 -2.46 11.81
CA PHE A 67 -5.02 -2.83 10.75
C PHE A 67 -5.70 -3.78 9.78
N HIS A 68 -5.91 -3.33 8.56
CA HIS A 68 -6.41 -4.15 7.46
C HIS A 68 -5.24 -4.76 6.70
N SER A 69 -4.93 -6.02 6.99
CA SER A 69 -3.87 -6.77 6.30
C SER A 69 -4.45 -7.52 5.11
N THR A 70 -3.86 -7.31 3.94
CA THR A 70 -4.23 -8.01 2.70
C THR A 70 -3.02 -8.79 2.20
N PRO A 71 -3.14 -10.10 1.93
CA PRO A 71 -2.04 -10.91 1.41
C PRO A 71 -1.68 -10.50 -0.02
N ALA A 72 -0.48 -10.86 -0.47
CA ALA A 72 -0.12 -10.72 -1.88
C ALA A 72 -1.00 -11.66 -2.73
N LEU A 73 -1.52 -11.14 -3.84
CA LEU A 73 -2.50 -11.84 -4.68
C LEU A 73 -1.87 -12.57 -5.87
N SER A 74 -0.56 -12.43 -6.08
CA SER A 74 0.17 -13.14 -7.14
C SER A 74 1.40 -13.85 -6.58
N LYS A 75 1.62 -15.07 -7.07
CA LYS A 75 2.86 -15.82 -6.83
C LYS A 75 3.88 -15.65 -7.96
N LYS A 76 3.44 -15.15 -9.13
CA LYS A 76 4.28 -14.98 -10.31
C LYS A 76 4.81 -13.55 -10.34
N VAL A 77 6.09 -13.42 -10.06
CA VAL A 77 6.82 -12.15 -10.09
C VAL A 77 7.74 -12.15 -11.30
N VAL A 78 7.58 -11.19 -12.20
CA VAL A 78 8.47 -10.97 -13.35
C VAL A 78 9.42 -9.82 -13.03
N ASP A 79 8.87 -8.69 -12.55
CA ASP A 79 9.62 -7.52 -12.14
C ASP A 79 8.89 -6.81 -11.01
N THR A 80 9.62 -6.37 -10.00
CA THR A 80 9.05 -5.63 -8.86
C THR A 80 9.10 -4.11 -9.04
N VAL A 81 9.78 -3.64 -10.08
CA VAL A 81 9.88 -2.20 -10.38
C VAL A 81 8.51 -1.63 -10.72
N GLY A 82 8.15 -0.52 -10.09
CA GLY A 82 6.87 0.16 -10.32
C GLY A 82 5.67 -0.42 -9.57
N ALA A 83 5.78 -1.56 -8.89
CA ALA A 83 4.67 -2.13 -8.13
C ALA A 83 4.20 -1.22 -7.00
N GLY A 84 5.14 -0.58 -6.30
CA GLY A 84 4.85 0.38 -5.24
C GLY A 84 4.16 1.64 -5.76
N ASP A 85 4.61 2.15 -6.90
CA ASP A 85 4.00 3.32 -7.57
C ASP A 85 2.59 3.01 -8.05
N ALA A 86 2.38 1.82 -8.62
CA ALA A 86 1.07 1.34 -9.05
C ALA A 86 0.11 1.20 -7.86
N PHE A 87 0.59 0.63 -6.74
CA PHE A 87 -0.15 0.56 -5.49
C PHE A 87 -0.52 1.95 -4.97
N LEU A 88 0.45 2.86 -4.84
CA LEU A 88 0.22 4.24 -4.39
C LEU A 88 -0.80 4.97 -5.26
N SER A 89 -0.68 4.87 -6.58
CA SER A 89 -1.55 5.57 -7.53
C SER A 89 -3.01 5.18 -7.36
N ILE A 90 -3.33 3.88 -7.30
CA ILE A 90 -4.72 3.44 -7.18
C ILE A 90 -5.27 3.65 -5.76
N THR A 91 -4.47 3.39 -4.72
CA THR A 91 -4.93 3.53 -3.34
C THR A 91 -5.16 4.98 -2.96
N SER A 92 -4.38 5.92 -3.49
CA SER A 92 -4.64 7.35 -3.27
C SER A 92 -5.97 7.79 -3.87
N ALA A 93 -6.34 7.30 -5.06
CA ALA A 93 -7.64 7.55 -5.67
C ALA A 93 -8.79 6.94 -4.86
N CYS A 94 -8.64 5.70 -4.38
CA CYS A 94 -9.62 5.04 -3.53
C CYS A 94 -9.83 5.79 -2.21
N LEU A 95 -8.76 6.23 -1.57
CA LEU A 95 -8.81 7.00 -0.31
C LEU A 95 -9.46 8.37 -0.52
N ALA A 96 -9.16 9.05 -1.63
CA ALA A 96 -9.80 10.32 -1.97
C ALA A 96 -11.32 10.17 -2.24
N LYS A 97 -11.78 8.98 -2.57
CA LYS A 97 -13.19 8.62 -2.72
C LYS A 97 -13.79 7.95 -1.48
N GLU A 98 -13.05 7.97 -0.37
CA GLU A 98 -13.47 7.43 0.93
C GLU A 98 -13.86 5.94 0.90
N PHE A 99 -13.19 5.15 0.07
CA PHE A 99 -13.39 3.69 0.05
C PHE A 99 -13.04 3.07 1.40
N PRO A 100 -13.75 2.00 1.81
CA PRO A 100 -13.40 1.23 3.01
C PRO A 100 -11.94 0.77 2.99
N LYS A 101 -11.24 0.84 4.12
CA LYS A 101 -9.78 0.61 4.19
C LYS A 101 -9.37 -0.81 3.83
N ASP A 102 -10.19 -1.81 4.14
CA ASP A 102 -10.02 -3.20 3.71
C ASP A 102 -10.05 -3.33 2.18
N LEU A 103 -10.99 -2.66 1.53
CA LEU A 103 -11.11 -2.64 0.08
C LEU A 103 -9.93 -1.90 -0.58
N VAL A 104 -9.45 -0.81 0.02
CA VAL A 104 -8.26 -0.08 -0.45
C VAL A 104 -7.04 -1.00 -0.53
N GLY A 105 -6.78 -1.78 0.52
CA GLY A 105 -5.66 -2.74 0.56
C GLY A 105 -5.80 -3.83 -0.51
N PHE A 106 -7.01 -4.36 -0.68
CA PHE A 106 -7.30 -5.39 -1.69
C PHE A 106 -7.08 -4.87 -3.13
N ILE A 107 -7.65 -3.71 -3.47
CA ILE A 107 -7.49 -3.11 -4.80
C ILE A 107 -6.03 -2.77 -5.07
N GLY A 108 -5.33 -2.20 -4.07
CA GLY A 108 -3.90 -1.89 -4.17
C GLY A 108 -3.06 -3.12 -4.47
N ASN A 109 -3.29 -4.23 -3.76
CA ASN A 109 -2.60 -5.50 -4.00
C ASN A 109 -2.97 -6.13 -5.35
N ALA A 110 -4.20 -5.98 -5.82
CA ALA A 110 -4.61 -6.46 -7.15
C ALA A 110 -3.85 -5.71 -8.26
N VAL A 111 -3.78 -4.38 -8.18
CA VAL A 111 -3.02 -3.58 -9.14
C VAL A 111 -1.52 -3.85 -9.05
N GLY A 112 -0.96 -3.92 -7.84
CA GLY A 112 0.45 -4.29 -7.62
C GLY A 112 0.78 -5.67 -8.21
N SER A 113 -0.11 -6.66 -8.05
CA SER A 113 0.05 -8.00 -8.62
C SER A 113 0.04 -8.01 -10.15
N LEU A 114 -0.76 -7.17 -10.79
CA LEU A 114 -0.73 -7.00 -12.24
C LEU A 114 0.54 -6.27 -12.69
N ALA A 115 0.97 -5.25 -11.96
CA ALA A 115 2.17 -4.48 -12.28
C ALA A 115 3.44 -5.35 -12.28
N ILE A 116 3.60 -6.25 -11.28
CA ILE A 116 4.76 -7.15 -11.22
C ILE A 116 4.78 -8.22 -12.32
N ALA A 117 3.70 -8.40 -13.07
CA ALA A 117 3.65 -9.26 -14.25
C ALA A 117 4.15 -8.55 -15.52
N ILE A 118 4.39 -7.24 -15.46
CA ILE A 118 4.82 -6.40 -16.58
C ILE A 118 6.33 -6.13 -16.44
N LEU A 119 7.11 -6.59 -17.40
CA LEU A 119 8.56 -6.41 -17.40
C LEU A 119 8.94 -4.96 -17.69
N GLY A 120 9.74 -4.35 -16.81
CA GLY A 120 10.34 -3.02 -17.05
C GLY A 120 9.33 -1.90 -17.18
N ASN A 121 8.16 -2.01 -16.54
CA ASN A 121 7.14 -0.96 -16.54
C ASN A 121 6.69 -0.52 -17.97
N LYS A 122 6.71 -1.44 -18.92
CA LYS A 122 6.47 -1.16 -20.35
C LYS A 122 5.04 -0.72 -20.67
N SER A 123 4.10 -0.99 -19.78
CA SER A 123 2.69 -0.58 -19.90
C SER A 123 2.08 -0.31 -18.53
N SER A 124 1.04 0.50 -18.51
CA SER A 124 0.20 0.69 -17.33
C SER A 124 -0.75 -0.50 -17.13
N VAL A 125 -1.25 -0.64 -15.91
CA VAL A 125 -2.34 -1.59 -15.60
C VAL A 125 -3.66 -0.96 -16.04
N GLU A 126 -4.31 -1.59 -17.03
CA GLU A 126 -5.59 -1.11 -17.55
C GLU A 126 -6.76 -1.58 -16.69
N ALA A 127 -7.83 -0.77 -16.63
CA ALA A 127 -9.00 -1.06 -15.82
C ALA A 127 -9.66 -2.41 -16.20
N GLU A 128 -9.70 -2.76 -17.48
CA GLU A 128 -10.24 -4.04 -17.95
C GLU A 128 -9.46 -5.23 -17.39
N GLN A 129 -8.13 -5.13 -17.36
CA GLN A 129 -7.26 -6.18 -16.78
C GLN A 129 -7.52 -6.34 -15.29
N LEU A 130 -7.68 -5.22 -14.57
CA LEU A 130 -7.98 -5.22 -13.14
C LEU A 130 -9.34 -5.88 -12.88
N PHE A 131 -10.38 -5.53 -13.60
CA PHE A 131 -11.71 -6.14 -13.45
C PHE A 131 -11.70 -7.64 -13.74
N LYS A 132 -11.03 -8.09 -14.80
CA LYS A 132 -10.87 -9.51 -15.11
C LYS A 132 -10.13 -10.25 -13.99
N PHE A 133 -9.06 -9.66 -13.47
CA PHE A 133 -8.26 -10.24 -12.39
C PHE A 133 -9.07 -10.38 -11.10
N ILE A 134 -9.75 -9.31 -10.66
CA ILE A 134 -10.61 -9.33 -9.48
C ILE A 134 -11.72 -10.37 -9.63
N THR A 135 -12.39 -10.40 -10.79
CA THR A 135 -13.44 -11.38 -11.06
C THR A 135 -12.93 -12.83 -10.98
N ALA A 136 -11.71 -13.08 -11.41
CA ALA A 136 -11.10 -14.40 -11.32
C ALA A 136 -10.74 -14.79 -9.87
N LEU A 137 -10.38 -13.83 -9.02
CA LEU A 137 -10.09 -14.07 -7.61
C LEU A 137 -11.34 -14.36 -6.77
N LEU A 138 -12.51 -13.88 -7.21
CA LEU A 138 -13.77 -14.03 -6.49
C LEU A 138 -14.57 -15.27 -6.89
N LYS A 139 -14.08 -16.08 -7.83
CA LYS A 139 -14.62 -17.37 -8.25
C LYS A 139 -14.01 -18.53 -7.47
#